data_20c833936c2adda18a0677174c8c5ba8
#
_entry.id   20c833936c2adda18a0677174c8c5ba8
#
_cell.length_a   1.000
_cell.length_b   1.000
_cell.length_c   1.000
_cell.angle_alpha   90.00
_cell.angle_beta   90.00
_cell.angle_gamma   90.00
#
_symmetry.space_group_name_H-M   'P 1'
#
loop_
_entity.id
_entity.type
_entity.pdbx_description
1 polymer ?
#
loop_
_entity_poly.entity_id
_entity_poly.type
_entity_poly.pdbx_seq_one_letter_code
_entity_poly.pdbx_strand_id
1 'polypeptide(L)'
;VGCRETFSKDIFHEVSLEVYHRFQIINGITEGQQLADKIPFQYNIDLLKGISFTKGCYLGQELISRSYHTGIVRKRVFPFNLEDQDSMLAVDTILKGSSGKILGKVIHSQGPVGLALLDYLTFTD
;
A
#
# COMPACT_ATOMS: atom_id res chain seq x y z
N VAL A 1 -26.42 -9.02 -18.23
CA VAL A 1 -26.46 -8.02 -19.30
C VAL A 1 -25.20 -7.19 -19.15
N GLY A 2 -24.16 -7.55 -19.90
CA GLY A 2 -22.88 -6.86 -19.86
C GLY A 2 -22.94 -5.61 -20.72
N CYS A 3 -22.80 -4.45 -20.12
CA CYS A 3 -22.50 -3.22 -20.83
C CYS A 3 -21.03 -3.31 -21.30
N ARG A 4 -20.81 -3.75 -22.53
CA ARG A 4 -19.53 -3.54 -23.22
C ARG A 4 -19.59 -2.14 -23.82
N GLU A 5 -19.22 -1.15 -23.06
CA GLU A 5 -18.88 0.14 -23.64
C GLU A 5 -17.60 -0.05 -24.47
N THR A 6 -17.74 0.08 -25.77
CA THR A 6 -16.62 0.15 -26.71
C THR A 6 -15.99 1.53 -26.53
N PHE A 7 -14.97 1.62 -25.69
CA PHE A 7 -14.18 2.84 -25.57
C PHE A 7 -13.41 3.07 -26.88
N SER A 8 -13.49 4.28 -27.42
CA SER A 8 -12.71 4.67 -28.59
C SER A 8 -11.22 4.62 -28.24
N LYS A 9 -10.43 3.88 -29.03
CA LYS A 9 -8.98 3.77 -28.83
C LYS A 9 -8.24 5.10 -28.88
N ASP A 10 -8.88 6.13 -29.44
CA ASP A 10 -8.29 7.47 -29.60
C ASP A 10 -8.21 8.26 -28.29
N ILE A 11 -8.90 7.81 -27.22
CA ILE A 11 -8.96 8.48 -25.92
C ILE A 11 -8.03 7.81 -24.90
N PHE A 12 -7.63 6.55 -25.14
CA PHE A 12 -6.82 5.77 -24.20
C PHE A 12 -5.46 5.44 -24.80
N HIS A 13 -4.41 5.74 -24.04
CA HIS A 13 -3.07 5.28 -24.36
C HIS A 13 -2.77 4.00 -23.57
N GLU A 14 -2.33 2.98 -24.26
CA GLU A 14 -1.87 1.75 -23.65
C GLU A 14 -0.52 2.02 -22.95
N VAL A 15 -0.43 1.67 -21.67
CA VAL A 15 0.80 1.75 -20.90
C VAL A 15 1.28 0.35 -20.53
N SER A 16 2.59 0.17 -20.40
CA SER A 16 3.13 -1.11 -19.95
C SER A 16 2.74 -1.41 -18.51
N LEU A 17 2.65 -2.69 -18.17
CA LEU A 17 2.39 -3.15 -16.80
C LEU A 17 3.43 -2.61 -15.80
N GLU A 18 4.66 -2.45 -16.25
CA GLU A 18 5.75 -1.88 -15.45
C GLU A 18 5.47 -0.43 -15.03
N VAL A 19 5.00 0.40 -15.96
CA VAL A 19 4.61 1.80 -15.68
C VAL A 19 3.46 1.84 -14.69
N TYR A 20 2.47 0.94 -14.84
CA TYR A 20 1.35 0.83 -13.92
C TYR A 20 1.80 0.45 -12.50
N HIS A 21 2.64 -0.57 -12.34
CA HIS A 21 3.17 -0.97 -11.03
C HIS A 21 4.01 0.14 -10.39
N ARG A 22 4.82 0.82 -11.19
CA ARG A 22 5.61 1.95 -10.69
C ARG A 22 4.71 3.09 -10.19
N PHE A 23 3.64 3.38 -10.92
CA PHE A 23 2.62 4.35 -10.48
C PHE A 23 2.00 3.96 -9.14
N GLN A 24 1.62 2.68 -8.98
CA GLN A 24 1.08 2.18 -7.71
C GLN A 24 2.08 2.35 -6.57
N ILE A 25 3.34 1.95 -6.76
CA ILE A 25 4.39 2.06 -5.76
C ILE A 25 4.57 3.51 -5.30
N ILE A 26 4.73 4.44 -6.24
CA ILE A 26 4.97 5.87 -5.92
C ILE A 26 3.81 6.47 -5.14
N ASN A 27 2.58 6.03 -5.42
CA ASN A 27 1.38 6.51 -4.74
C ASN A 27 1.02 5.72 -3.46
N GLY A 28 1.82 4.74 -3.07
CA GLY A 28 1.56 3.91 -1.88
C GLY A 28 0.32 3.04 -2.02
N ILE A 29 -0.05 2.67 -3.26
CA ILE A 29 -1.22 1.87 -3.58
C ILE A 29 -0.84 0.39 -3.53
N THR A 30 -1.57 -0.37 -2.73
CA THR A 30 -1.47 -1.83 -2.64
C THR A 30 -2.72 -2.47 -3.23
N GLU A 31 -2.58 -3.62 -3.89
CA GLU A 31 -3.70 -4.34 -4.49
C GLU A 31 -3.54 -5.86 -4.42
N GLY A 32 -4.62 -6.55 -4.76
CA GLY A 32 -4.63 -8.01 -4.92
C GLY A 32 -4.19 -8.76 -3.66
N GLN A 33 -3.26 -9.68 -3.81
CA GLN A 33 -2.77 -10.54 -2.73
C GLN A 33 -2.01 -9.77 -1.63
N GLN A 34 -1.48 -8.59 -1.92
CA GLN A 34 -0.84 -7.75 -0.92
C GLN A 34 -1.83 -7.34 0.19
N LEU A 35 -3.13 -7.28 -0.14
CA LEU A 35 -4.21 -6.90 0.77
C LEU A 35 -4.89 -8.08 1.46
N ALA A 36 -4.67 -9.31 0.98
CA ALA A 36 -5.33 -10.49 1.53
C ALA A 36 -4.98 -10.66 3.02
N ASP A 37 -6.00 -10.83 3.85
CA ASP A 37 -5.88 -11.01 5.32
C ASP A 37 -5.13 -9.87 6.05
N LYS A 38 -5.12 -8.67 5.49
CA LYS A 38 -4.44 -7.51 6.06
C LYS A 38 -5.43 -6.51 6.66
N ILE A 39 -4.92 -5.69 7.57
CA ILE A 39 -5.69 -4.61 8.19
C ILE A 39 -5.72 -3.42 7.21
N PRO A 40 -6.90 -3.02 6.68
CA PRO A 40 -7.00 -2.01 5.63
C PRO A 40 -6.31 -0.69 5.94
N PHE A 41 -6.35 -0.23 7.19
CA PHE A 41 -5.68 1.00 7.62
C PHE A 41 -4.16 0.95 7.46
N GLN A 42 -3.54 -0.22 7.63
CA GLN A 42 -2.10 -0.38 7.46
C GLN A 42 -1.68 -0.25 5.99
N TYR A 43 -2.61 -0.52 5.08
CA TYR A 43 -2.41 -0.54 3.64
C TYR A 43 -3.02 0.67 2.92
N ASN A 44 -3.23 1.77 3.65
CA ASN A 44 -3.70 3.07 3.15
C ASN A 44 -5.09 3.06 2.50
N ILE A 45 -5.89 2.01 2.70
CA ILE A 45 -7.23 1.89 2.10
C ILE A 45 -8.17 2.99 2.61
N ASP A 46 -7.97 3.48 3.82
CA ASP A 46 -8.66 4.66 4.36
C ASP A 46 -8.28 5.94 3.61
N LEU A 47 -7.00 6.15 3.35
CA LEU A 47 -6.50 7.31 2.60
C LEU A 47 -6.98 7.30 1.15
N LEU A 48 -7.06 6.11 0.56
CA LEU A 48 -7.58 5.88 -0.79
C LEU A 48 -9.11 5.90 -0.86
N LYS A 49 -9.80 6.24 0.27
CA LYS A 49 -11.27 6.26 0.38
C LYS A 49 -11.94 4.92 0.06
N GLY A 50 -11.23 3.82 0.24
CA GLY A 50 -11.74 2.46 0.03
C GLY A 50 -12.56 1.91 1.20
N ILE A 51 -12.67 2.63 2.33
CA ILE A 51 -13.45 2.24 3.51
C ILE A 51 -14.66 3.15 3.65
N SER A 52 -15.85 2.57 3.80
CA SER A 52 -17.06 3.30 4.14
C SER A 52 -17.37 3.13 5.63
N PHE A 53 -17.56 4.25 6.33
CA PHE A 53 -17.94 4.28 7.75
C PHE A 53 -19.45 4.49 7.95
N THR A 54 -20.19 4.74 6.88
CA THR A 54 -21.62 5.08 6.90
C THR A 54 -22.53 3.99 6.35
N LYS A 55 -21.98 2.95 5.71
CA LYS A 55 -22.75 1.79 5.24
C LYS A 55 -23.19 0.90 6.39
N GLY A 56 -24.20 0.06 6.16
CA GLY A 56 -24.70 -0.92 7.12
C GLY A 56 -23.64 -1.94 7.57
N CYS A 57 -24.05 -2.88 8.43
CA CYS A 57 -23.17 -3.89 9.02
C CYS A 57 -22.53 -4.81 7.97
N TYR A 58 -21.28 -5.18 8.19
CA TYR A 58 -20.51 -6.10 7.36
C TYR A 58 -19.50 -6.89 8.19
N LEU A 59 -19.01 -8.00 7.67
CA LEU A 59 -18.00 -8.81 8.33
C LEU A 59 -16.69 -8.03 8.51
N GLY A 60 -16.13 -8.05 9.73
CA GLY A 60 -14.91 -7.32 10.08
C GLY A 60 -15.12 -5.85 10.48
N GLN A 61 -16.38 -5.36 10.49
CA GLN A 61 -16.68 -3.98 10.85
C GLN A 61 -16.17 -3.59 12.25
N GLU A 62 -16.21 -4.50 13.21
CA GLU A 62 -15.78 -4.19 14.58
C GLU A 62 -14.32 -3.75 14.63
N LEU A 63 -13.42 -4.46 13.95
CA LEU A 63 -12.01 -4.11 13.87
C LEU A 63 -11.79 -2.76 13.16
N ILE A 64 -12.51 -2.54 12.07
CA ILE A 64 -12.45 -1.30 11.29
C ILE A 64 -12.93 -0.11 12.14
N SER A 65 -14.11 -0.24 12.75
CA SER A 65 -14.68 0.82 13.60
C SER A 65 -13.80 1.12 14.81
N ARG A 66 -13.28 0.09 15.48
CA ARG A 66 -12.37 0.27 16.60
C ARG A 66 -11.11 1.04 16.19
N SER A 67 -10.47 0.64 15.10
CA SER A 67 -9.27 1.31 14.59
C SER A 67 -9.54 2.76 14.18
N TYR A 68 -10.71 3.02 13.61
CA TYR A 68 -11.14 4.38 13.24
C TYR A 68 -11.36 5.27 14.48
N HIS A 69 -12.12 4.79 15.47
CA HIS A 69 -12.45 5.57 16.66
C HIS A 69 -11.27 5.77 17.60
N THR A 70 -10.35 4.81 17.71
CA THR A 70 -9.13 4.98 18.50
C THR A 70 -8.11 5.88 17.81
N GLY A 71 -8.20 6.01 16.48
CA GLY A 71 -7.28 6.83 15.67
C GLY A 71 -5.83 6.32 15.65
N ILE A 72 -5.54 5.19 16.31
CA ILE A 72 -4.16 4.68 16.44
C ILE A 72 -3.88 3.67 15.33
N VAL A 73 -3.23 4.12 14.27
CA VAL A 73 -2.67 3.26 13.22
C VAL A 73 -1.15 3.26 13.37
N ARG A 74 -0.61 2.25 14.05
CA ARG A 74 0.82 2.17 14.35
C ARG A 74 1.70 1.86 13.13
N LYS A 75 1.17 1.09 12.17
CA LYS A 75 1.91 0.67 10.99
C LYS A 75 1.20 1.15 9.74
N ARG A 76 1.97 1.66 8.78
CA ARG A 76 1.46 2.05 7.46
C ARG A 76 2.43 1.67 6.35
N VAL A 77 1.88 1.50 5.18
CA VAL A 77 2.66 1.31 3.96
C VAL A 77 3.16 2.66 3.48
N PHE A 78 4.47 2.72 3.23
CA PHE A 78 5.14 3.88 2.64
C PHE A 78 5.90 3.46 1.40
N PRO A 79 5.93 4.31 0.36
CA PRO A 79 6.85 4.13 -0.75
C PRO A 79 8.28 4.43 -0.30
N PHE A 80 9.24 3.71 -0.87
CA PHE A 80 10.66 4.00 -0.70
C PHE A 80 11.36 4.01 -2.06
N ASN A 81 12.50 4.70 -2.10
CA ASN A 81 13.41 4.70 -3.23
C ASN A 81 14.83 4.46 -2.70
N LEU A 82 15.55 3.52 -3.29
CA LEU A 82 16.93 3.26 -2.98
C LEU A 82 17.83 4.28 -3.70
N GLU A 83 18.92 4.68 -3.07
CA GLU A 83 19.91 5.59 -3.68
C GLU A 83 20.60 4.90 -4.86
N ASP A 84 20.91 3.62 -4.71
CA ASP A 84 21.48 2.81 -5.77
C ASP A 84 20.36 2.30 -6.70
N GLN A 85 20.38 2.80 -7.94
CA GLN A 85 19.35 2.52 -8.95
C GLN A 85 19.40 1.08 -9.49
N ASP A 86 20.51 0.38 -9.31
CA ASP A 86 20.68 -1.01 -9.75
C ASP A 86 20.29 -2.02 -8.65
N SER A 87 20.03 -1.53 -7.45
CA SER A 87 19.64 -2.36 -6.31
C SER A 87 18.14 -2.65 -6.27
N MET A 88 17.80 -3.80 -5.72
CA MET A 88 16.44 -4.23 -5.42
C MET A 88 16.38 -4.94 -4.08
N LEU A 89 15.38 -4.67 -3.28
CA LEU A 89 15.13 -5.38 -2.03
C LEU A 89 14.14 -6.52 -2.25
N ALA A 90 14.44 -7.68 -1.70
CA ALA A 90 13.49 -8.80 -1.71
C ALA A 90 12.27 -8.49 -0.83
N VAL A 91 11.12 -9.06 -1.20
CA VAL A 91 9.91 -9.02 -0.38
C VAL A 91 10.20 -9.67 0.98
N ASP A 92 9.60 -9.16 2.05
CA ASP A 92 9.83 -9.53 3.45
C ASP A 92 11.22 -9.18 4.01
N THR A 93 12.06 -8.46 3.26
CA THR A 93 13.31 -7.90 3.81
C THR A 93 13.00 -7.00 5.00
N ILE A 94 13.67 -7.23 6.13
CA ILE A 94 13.52 -6.44 7.35
C ILE A 94 14.33 -5.16 7.23
N LEU A 95 13.66 -4.02 7.38
CA LEU A 95 14.27 -2.71 7.40
C LEU A 95 14.66 -2.32 8.83
N LYS A 96 15.89 -1.89 9.01
CA LYS A 96 16.43 -1.46 10.30
C LYS A 96 16.91 -0.01 10.21
N GLY A 97 16.68 0.74 11.26
CA GLY A 97 17.23 2.08 11.41
C GLY A 97 18.71 2.06 11.77
N SER A 98 19.34 3.23 11.82
CA SER A 98 20.76 3.42 12.19
C SER A 98 21.08 2.88 13.59
N SER A 99 20.11 2.88 14.50
CA SER A 99 20.22 2.30 15.84
C SER A 99 20.09 0.78 15.91
N GLY A 100 19.88 0.09 14.77
CA GLY A 100 19.61 -1.34 14.70
C GLY A 100 18.16 -1.73 15.03
N LYS A 101 17.30 -0.77 15.38
CA LYS A 101 15.87 -0.99 15.66
C LYS A 101 15.14 -1.38 14.37
N ILE A 102 14.25 -2.36 14.45
CA ILE A 102 13.44 -2.78 13.32
C ILE A 102 12.39 -1.69 13.05
N LEU A 103 12.43 -1.12 11.85
CA LEU A 103 11.48 -0.12 11.37
C LEU A 103 10.27 -0.75 10.69
N GLY A 104 10.47 -1.88 10.01
CA GLY A 104 9.42 -2.56 9.29
C GLY A 104 9.94 -3.58 8.30
N LYS A 105 9.15 -3.85 7.26
CA LYS A 105 9.50 -4.84 6.24
C LYS A 105 9.04 -4.43 4.85
N VAL A 106 9.75 -4.88 3.83
CA VAL A 106 9.39 -4.69 2.41
C VAL A 106 8.18 -5.56 2.06
N ILE A 107 7.17 -4.97 1.40
CA ILE A 107 5.97 -5.66 0.93
C ILE A 107 6.05 -5.93 -0.57
N HIS A 108 6.56 -4.96 -1.31
CA HIS A 108 6.69 -5.01 -2.76
C HIS A 108 7.90 -4.20 -3.21
N SER A 109 8.56 -4.64 -4.27
CA SER A 109 9.72 -3.94 -4.83
C SER A 109 9.77 -4.15 -6.34
N GLN A 110 10.14 -3.09 -7.05
CA GLN A 110 10.37 -3.12 -8.49
C GLN A 110 11.59 -2.25 -8.79
N GLY A 111 12.73 -2.90 -9.00
CA GLY A 111 14.01 -2.19 -9.10
C GLY A 111 14.29 -1.39 -7.82
N PRO A 112 14.73 -0.12 -7.92
CA PRO A 112 15.10 0.69 -6.77
C PRO A 112 13.91 1.20 -5.97
N VAL A 113 12.69 1.11 -6.48
CA VAL A 113 11.48 1.60 -5.80
C VAL A 113 10.67 0.45 -5.21
N GLY A 114 9.97 0.71 -4.12
CA GLY A 114 9.14 -0.30 -3.50
C GLY A 114 8.20 0.25 -2.44
N LEU A 115 7.45 -0.66 -1.83
CA LEU A 115 6.54 -0.40 -0.72
C LEU A 115 7.03 -1.13 0.52
N ALA A 116 7.06 -0.44 1.64
CA ALA A 116 7.41 -1.01 2.94
C ALA A 116 6.33 -0.73 3.98
N LEU A 117 6.02 -1.73 4.79
CA LEU A 117 5.17 -1.57 5.97
C LEU A 117 6.06 -1.12 7.12
N LEU A 118 5.97 0.14 7.51
CA LEU A 118 6.78 0.76 8.55
C LEU A 118 5.96 1.01 9.82
N ASP A 119 6.61 0.91 10.97
CA ASP A 119 6.03 1.32 12.25
C ASP A 119 6.18 2.83 12.39
N TYR A 120 5.04 3.54 12.31
CA TYR A 120 5.00 5.01 12.31
C TYR A 120 5.60 5.63 13.57
N LEU A 121 5.43 4.97 14.73
CA LEU A 121 5.95 5.49 16.00
C LEU A 121 7.48 5.39 16.10
N THR A 122 8.10 4.52 15.33
CA THR A 122 9.56 4.35 15.35
C THR A 122 10.26 5.19 14.30
N PHE A 123 9.52 5.79 13.38
CA PHE A 123 10.05 6.60 12.29
C PHE A 123 10.17 8.09 12.67
N THR A 124 9.51 8.51 13.74
CA THR A 124 9.52 9.92 14.20
C THR A 124 10.56 10.21 15.29
N ASP A 125 11.33 9.21 15.71
CA ASP A 125 12.50 9.33 16.58
C ASP A 125 13.80 9.28 15.75
#